data_e9e683db72dbc287b21c066bc0c81ec5
#
_entry.id   e9e683db72dbc287b21c066bc0c81ec5
#
_cell.length_a   1.000
_cell.length_b   1.000
_cell.length_c   1.000
_cell.angle_alpha   90.00
_cell.angle_beta   90.00
_cell.angle_gamma   90.00
#
_symmetry.space_group_name_H-M   'P 1'
#
loop_
_entity.id
_entity.type
_entity.pdbx_description
1 polymer ?
#
loop_
_entity_poly.entity_id
_entity_poly.type
_entity_poly.pdbx_seq_one_letter_code
_entity_poly.pdbx_strand_id
1 'polypeptide(L)'
;MASLPSYAQKLSLSTNLLDYACLGTMNADVSYSVSRRWSVMAGVRYNPFTFNEDDPQEQFQMRQQSYAVGARLWPWHTMSGWWFAGKLRYQEYNHGGILSPESEEGDRFGAGLYAGYTYMLTSHLNLEFGTGFWSGVSLYRTYSCPKCGKTIDHGRKYFLLPDDLMISLAYVF
;
A
#
# COMPACT_ATOMS: atom_id res chain seq x y z
N MET A 1 43.63 -17.78 0.30
CA MET A 1 42.74 -16.78 0.95
C MET A 1 41.32 -17.24 0.76
N ALA A 2 40.68 -17.77 1.78
CA ALA A 2 39.27 -18.18 1.71
C ALA A 2 38.42 -16.90 1.74
N SER A 3 37.74 -16.60 0.64
CA SER A 3 36.71 -15.56 0.62
C SER A 3 35.59 -16.02 1.51
N LEU A 4 35.43 -15.36 2.66
CA LEU A 4 34.23 -15.49 3.49
C LEU A 4 33.01 -15.20 2.60
N PRO A 5 31.97 -16.06 2.62
CA PRO A 5 30.75 -15.74 1.90
C PRO A 5 30.20 -14.45 2.51
N SER A 6 30.22 -13.37 1.74
CA SER A 6 29.47 -12.18 2.06
C SER A 6 28.00 -12.60 2.07
N TYR A 7 27.41 -12.70 3.23
CA TYR A 7 25.95 -12.85 3.35
C TYR A 7 25.36 -11.55 2.81
N ALA A 8 25.08 -11.53 1.53
CA ALA A 8 24.36 -10.44 0.91
C ALA A 8 22.99 -10.36 1.60
N GLN A 9 22.70 -9.24 2.20
CA GLN A 9 21.40 -8.95 2.80
C GLN A 9 20.32 -9.21 1.76
N LYS A 10 19.40 -10.12 2.05
CA LYS A 10 18.42 -10.60 1.07
C LYS A 10 16.99 -10.31 1.44
N LEU A 11 16.73 -10.09 2.72
CA LEU A 11 15.39 -9.88 3.25
C LEU A 11 15.29 -8.44 3.78
N SER A 12 14.19 -7.76 3.46
CA SER A 12 13.86 -6.46 4.00
C SER A 12 12.43 -6.46 4.53
N LEU A 13 12.25 -5.88 5.70
CA LEU A 13 10.95 -5.56 6.28
C LEU A 13 10.81 -4.05 6.33
N SER A 14 9.74 -3.51 5.77
CA SER A 14 9.52 -2.07 5.71
C SER A 14 8.10 -1.67 6.11
N THR A 15 7.97 -0.42 6.54
CA THR A 15 6.69 0.20 6.86
C THR A 15 6.66 1.62 6.29
N ASN A 16 5.53 2.00 5.68
CA ASN A 16 5.30 3.33 5.12
C ASN A 16 4.81 4.27 6.23
N LEU A 17 5.58 5.29 6.52
CA LEU A 17 5.28 6.25 7.58
C LEU A 17 4.08 7.15 7.23
N LEU A 18 3.86 7.42 5.95
CA LEU A 18 2.73 8.25 5.51
C LEU A 18 1.38 7.56 5.68
N ASP A 19 1.33 6.24 5.60
CA ASP A 19 0.08 5.51 5.81
C ASP A 19 -0.45 5.70 7.25
N TYR A 20 0.43 5.84 8.23
CA TYR A 20 0.02 6.15 9.62
C TYR A 20 -0.60 7.54 9.74
N ALA A 21 -0.17 8.51 8.93
CA ALA A 21 -0.80 9.83 8.87
C ALA A 21 -2.18 9.78 8.18
N CYS A 22 -2.45 8.77 7.37
CA CYS A 22 -3.75 8.52 6.74
C CYS A 22 -4.68 7.77 7.71
N LEU A 23 -5.20 8.47 8.72
CA LEU A 23 -6.15 7.94 9.70
C LEU A 23 -5.66 6.65 10.40
N GLY A 24 -4.35 6.54 10.65
CA GLY A 24 -3.77 5.43 11.38
C GLY A 24 -3.69 4.11 10.61
N THR A 25 -3.63 4.14 9.28
CA THR A 25 -3.50 2.93 8.46
C THR A 25 -2.22 2.16 8.79
N MET A 26 -2.37 0.99 9.38
CA MET A 26 -1.25 0.08 9.67
C MET A 26 -0.80 -0.60 8.38
N ASN A 27 0.52 -0.76 8.22
CA ASN A 27 1.08 -1.39 7.03
C ASN A 27 2.39 -2.11 7.33
N ALA A 28 2.67 -3.13 6.54
CA ALA A 28 3.95 -3.82 6.54
C ALA A 28 4.22 -4.42 5.14
N ASP A 29 5.44 -4.25 4.67
CA ASP A 29 5.92 -4.81 3.42
C ASP A 29 7.16 -5.66 3.67
N VAL A 30 7.23 -6.82 3.02
CA VAL A 30 8.38 -7.72 3.01
C VAL A 30 8.92 -7.79 1.61
N SER A 31 10.23 -7.67 1.45
CA SER A 31 10.91 -7.83 0.15
C SER A 31 12.06 -8.82 0.27
N TYR A 32 12.20 -9.68 -0.75
CA TYR A 32 13.27 -10.67 -0.84
C TYR A 32 14.04 -10.53 -2.14
N SER A 33 15.36 -10.38 -2.04
CA SER A 33 16.26 -10.31 -3.20
C SER A 33 16.43 -11.69 -3.83
N VAL A 34 15.86 -11.89 -5.02
CA VAL A 34 16.01 -13.14 -5.80
C VAL A 34 17.24 -13.11 -6.68
N SER A 35 17.74 -11.92 -7.04
CA SER A 35 18.98 -11.74 -7.80
C SER A 35 19.60 -10.37 -7.51
N ARG A 36 20.73 -10.06 -8.13
CA ARG A 36 21.42 -8.76 -7.97
C ARG A 36 20.57 -7.52 -8.32
N ARG A 37 19.57 -7.70 -9.19
CA ARG A 37 18.73 -6.61 -9.71
C ARG A 37 17.24 -6.83 -9.52
N TRP A 38 16.83 -7.96 -8.96
CA TRP A 38 15.43 -8.28 -8.78
C TRP A 38 15.13 -8.67 -7.35
N SER A 39 14.06 -8.11 -6.83
CA SER A 39 13.43 -8.56 -5.58
C SER A 39 11.94 -8.77 -5.80
N VAL A 40 11.39 -9.74 -5.09
CA VAL A 40 9.94 -9.94 -4.96
C VAL A 40 9.48 -9.28 -3.68
N MET A 41 8.22 -8.86 -3.65
CA MET A 41 7.65 -8.18 -2.50
C MET A 41 6.22 -8.60 -2.25
N ALA A 42 5.85 -8.57 -0.99
CA ALA A 42 4.47 -8.72 -0.53
C ALA A 42 4.19 -7.70 0.56
N GLY A 43 2.99 -7.15 0.57
CA GLY A 43 2.60 -6.13 1.55
C GLY A 43 1.16 -6.25 1.96
N VAL A 44 0.88 -5.76 3.17
CA VAL A 44 -0.45 -5.68 3.74
C VAL A 44 -0.70 -4.28 4.27
N ARG A 45 -1.95 -3.80 4.15
CA ARG A 45 -2.45 -2.59 4.79
C ARG A 45 -3.76 -2.89 5.47
N TYR A 46 -3.94 -2.31 6.64
CA TYR A 46 -5.13 -2.50 7.43
C TYR A 46 -5.49 -1.23 8.18
N ASN A 47 -6.73 -0.77 7.98
CA ASN A 47 -7.31 0.34 8.72
C ASN A 47 -8.71 -0.06 9.20
N PRO A 48 -8.88 -0.37 10.48
CA PRO A 48 -10.19 -0.73 11.06
C PRO A 48 -10.96 0.49 11.60
N PHE A 49 -10.37 1.70 11.61
CA PHE A 49 -10.88 2.80 12.39
C PHE A 49 -12.11 3.47 11.77
N THR A 50 -13.07 3.75 12.64
CA THR A 50 -14.25 4.58 12.40
C THR A 50 -14.23 5.71 13.43
N PHE A 51 -14.58 6.91 13.02
CA PHE A 51 -14.57 8.11 13.85
C PHE A 51 -15.97 8.67 13.96
N ASN A 52 -16.32 9.27 15.12
CA ASN A 52 -17.63 9.86 15.43
C ASN A 52 -18.78 8.84 15.26
N GLU A 53 -18.65 7.68 15.83
CA GLU A 53 -19.66 6.60 15.72
C GLU A 53 -21.02 6.97 16.32
N ASP A 54 -21.07 7.91 17.23
CA ASP A 54 -22.28 8.33 17.96
C ASP A 54 -23.20 9.22 17.10
N ASP A 55 -22.65 9.95 16.12
CA ASP A 55 -23.43 10.80 15.22
C ASP A 55 -23.39 10.28 13.78
N PRO A 56 -24.52 9.71 13.26
CA PRO A 56 -24.58 9.19 11.89
C PRO A 56 -24.33 10.20 10.78
N GLN A 57 -24.48 11.51 11.06
CA GLN A 57 -24.26 12.59 10.07
C GLN A 57 -22.81 13.09 10.06
N GLU A 58 -22.11 12.96 11.19
CA GLU A 58 -20.72 13.34 11.33
C GLU A 58 -19.74 12.16 11.34
N GLN A 59 -20.26 10.95 11.26
CA GLN A 59 -19.44 9.72 11.20
C GLN A 59 -18.62 9.74 9.91
N PHE A 60 -17.30 9.63 10.05
CA PHE A 60 -16.42 9.39 8.92
C PHE A 60 -15.58 8.13 9.12
N GLN A 61 -15.34 7.43 8.04
CA GLN A 61 -14.58 6.18 8.07
C GLN A 61 -13.75 6.02 6.80
N MET A 62 -12.57 5.44 6.98
CA MET A 62 -11.68 5.04 5.90
C MET A 62 -11.19 3.62 6.16
N ARG A 63 -12.14 2.72 6.39
CA ARG A 63 -11.81 1.32 6.66
C ARG A 63 -11.31 0.66 5.39
N GLN A 64 -10.17 0.00 5.51
CA GLN A 64 -9.61 -0.73 4.38
C GLN A 64 -8.77 -1.91 4.83
N GLN A 65 -8.74 -2.92 3.97
CA GLN A 65 -7.84 -4.04 4.06
C GLN A 65 -7.28 -4.30 2.66
N SER A 66 -5.96 -4.31 2.51
CA SER A 66 -5.39 -4.56 1.20
C SER A 66 -4.17 -5.47 1.27
N TYR A 67 -4.00 -6.23 0.20
CA TYR A 67 -2.90 -7.14 -0.01
C TYR A 67 -2.26 -6.83 -1.35
N ALA A 68 -0.95 -6.78 -1.38
CA ALA A 68 -0.19 -6.54 -2.59
C ALA A 68 0.94 -7.55 -2.74
N VAL A 69 1.19 -7.96 -3.96
CA VAL A 69 2.36 -8.75 -4.33
C VAL A 69 2.98 -8.16 -5.58
N GLY A 70 4.29 -8.26 -5.72
CA GLY A 70 4.94 -7.68 -6.88
C GLY A 70 6.42 -8.00 -6.97
N ALA A 71 7.05 -7.34 -7.94
CA ALA A 71 8.49 -7.41 -8.15
C ALA A 71 9.08 -6.01 -8.33
N ARG A 72 10.31 -5.81 -7.84
CA ARG A 72 11.10 -4.60 -8.05
C ARG A 72 12.31 -4.90 -8.90
N LEU A 73 12.57 -4.03 -9.85
CA LEU A 73 13.79 -3.97 -10.64
C LEU A 73 14.68 -2.86 -10.08
N TRP A 74 15.91 -3.19 -9.81
CA TRP A 74 16.97 -2.31 -9.33
C TRP A 74 18.03 -2.15 -10.42
N PRO A 75 18.17 -0.97 -11.04
CA PRO A 75 19.15 -0.79 -12.13
C PRO A 75 20.59 -1.13 -11.75
N TRP A 76 20.96 -0.89 -10.49
CA TRP A 76 22.32 -1.15 -10.00
C TRP A 76 22.43 -2.35 -9.06
N HIS A 77 21.85 -2.23 -7.86
CA HIS A 77 21.92 -3.27 -6.84
C HIS A 77 20.65 -3.31 -6.02
N THR A 78 20.23 -4.51 -5.60
CA THR A 78 19.05 -4.68 -4.75
C THR A 78 19.20 -3.94 -3.41
N MET A 79 18.11 -3.41 -2.92
CA MET A 79 17.97 -2.67 -1.65
C MET A 79 18.75 -1.34 -1.61
N SER A 80 19.17 -0.77 -2.77
CA SER A 80 19.92 0.49 -2.82
C SER A 80 19.68 1.26 -4.11
N GLY A 81 19.53 2.58 -4.02
CA GLY A 81 19.36 3.48 -5.15
C GLY A 81 17.99 3.42 -5.81
N TRP A 82 17.92 3.74 -7.09
CA TRP A 82 16.69 3.74 -7.86
C TRP A 82 16.09 2.36 -8.02
N TRP A 83 14.75 2.30 -7.99
CA TRP A 83 14.00 1.08 -8.27
C TRP A 83 12.69 1.38 -9.02
N PHE A 84 12.25 0.38 -9.77
CA PHE A 84 10.97 0.36 -10.45
C PHE A 84 10.22 -0.91 -10.03
N ALA A 85 8.91 -0.81 -9.81
CA ALA A 85 8.14 -1.96 -9.36
C ALA A 85 6.82 -2.11 -10.13
N GLY A 86 6.44 -3.37 -10.31
CA GLY A 86 5.08 -3.75 -10.69
C GLY A 86 4.43 -4.49 -9.53
N LYS A 87 3.21 -4.09 -9.16
CA LYS A 87 2.43 -4.72 -8.09
C LYS A 87 1.05 -5.12 -8.60
N LEU A 88 0.56 -6.26 -8.13
CA LEU A 88 -0.86 -6.61 -8.14
C LEU A 88 -1.41 -6.35 -6.75
N ARG A 89 -2.60 -5.75 -6.69
CA ARG A 89 -3.24 -5.41 -5.41
C ARG A 89 -4.71 -5.81 -5.42
N TYR A 90 -5.14 -6.35 -4.30
CA TYR A 90 -6.54 -6.51 -3.91
C TYR A 90 -6.80 -5.61 -2.70
N GLN A 91 -7.93 -4.92 -2.69
CA GLN A 91 -8.34 -4.03 -1.61
C GLN A 91 -9.84 -4.14 -1.37
N GLU A 92 -10.20 -4.43 -0.14
CA GLU A 92 -11.54 -4.19 0.40
C GLU A 92 -11.55 -2.80 1.04
N TYR A 93 -12.57 -2.02 0.77
CA TYR A 93 -12.70 -0.67 1.33
C TYR A 93 -14.13 -0.35 1.72
N ASN A 94 -14.24 0.48 2.75
CA ASN A 94 -15.49 1.10 3.16
C ASN A 94 -15.17 2.54 3.59
N HIS A 95 -15.47 3.47 2.70
CA HIS A 95 -15.21 4.89 2.88
C HIS A 95 -16.53 5.64 2.98
N GLY A 96 -16.68 6.52 3.96
CA GLY A 96 -17.88 7.31 4.13
C GLY A 96 -17.66 8.54 5.01
N GLY A 97 -18.50 9.54 4.81
CA GLY A 97 -18.52 10.74 5.65
C GLY A 97 -17.36 11.73 5.45
N ILE A 98 -16.45 11.52 4.46
CA ILE A 98 -15.28 12.39 4.28
C ILE A 98 -15.62 13.65 3.49
N LEU A 99 -16.33 13.49 2.37
CA LEU A 99 -16.73 14.60 1.49
C LEU A 99 -18.25 14.72 1.33
N SER A 100 -18.98 13.65 1.60
CA SER A 100 -20.44 13.57 1.57
C SER A 100 -20.91 12.60 2.66
N PRO A 101 -22.18 12.69 3.10
CA PRO A 101 -22.76 11.71 4.04
C PRO A 101 -22.90 10.31 3.45
N GLU A 102 -22.69 10.14 2.16
CA GLU A 102 -22.76 8.85 1.49
C GLU A 102 -21.58 7.94 1.89
N SER A 103 -21.84 6.65 1.96
CA SER A 103 -20.83 5.63 2.20
C SER A 103 -20.71 4.71 0.98
N GLU A 104 -19.48 4.50 0.54
CA GLU A 104 -19.15 3.55 -0.53
C GLU A 104 -18.30 2.42 0.03
N GLU A 105 -18.78 1.20 -0.14
CA GLU A 105 -18.00 0.00 0.14
C GLU A 105 -17.80 -0.82 -1.13
N GLY A 106 -16.76 -1.62 -1.15
CA GLY A 106 -16.52 -2.52 -2.27
C GLY A 106 -15.12 -3.12 -2.30
N ASP A 107 -14.90 -3.82 -3.39
CA ASP A 107 -13.66 -4.52 -3.68
C ASP A 107 -12.97 -3.89 -4.88
N ARG A 108 -11.68 -3.69 -4.79
CA ARG A 108 -10.81 -3.25 -5.89
C ARG A 108 -9.76 -4.30 -6.18
N PHE A 109 -9.59 -4.61 -7.43
CA PHE A 109 -8.50 -5.45 -7.91
C PHE A 109 -7.82 -4.76 -9.08
N GLY A 110 -6.49 -4.71 -9.05
CA GLY A 110 -5.75 -4.03 -10.11
C GLY A 110 -4.25 -4.27 -10.09
N ALA A 111 -3.60 -3.66 -11.05
CA ALA A 111 -2.15 -3.64 -11.19
C ALA A 111 -1.63 -2.20 -11.14
N GLY A 112 -0.42 -2.03 -10.61
CA GLY A 112 0.22 -0.73 -10.49
C GLY A 112 1.68 -0.74 -10.89
N LEU A 113 2.16 0.43 -11.32
CA LEU A 113 3.56 0.69 -11.61
C LEU A 113 4.06 1.79 -10.68
N TYR A 114 5.24 1.57 -10.14
CA TYR A 114 5.84 2.40 -9.10
C TYR A 114 7.29 2.67 -9.43
N ALA A 115 7.77 3.81 -8.99
CA ALA A 115 9.18 4.16 -9.05
C ALA A 115 9.59 4.84 -7.75
N GLY A 116 10.84 4.66 -7.36
CA GLY A 116 11.34 5.27 -6.14
C GLY A 116 12.85 5.17 -6.00
N TYR A 117 13.29 5.64 -4.84
CA TYR A 117 14.69 5.69 -4.48
C TYR A 117 14.87 5.23 -3.04
N THR A 118 15.87 4.37 -2.82
CA THR A 118 16.26 3.88 -1.50
C THR A 118 17.57 4.53 -1.10
N TYR A 119 17.55 5.24 0.01
CA TYR A 119 18.70 5.85 0.65
C TYR A 119 19.15 5.01 1.85
N MET A 120 20.39 4.54 1.84
CA MET A 120 20.95 3.76 2.92
C MET A 120 21.36 4.68 4.08
N LEU A 121 20.68 4.59 5.23
CA LEU A 121 21.03 5.32 6.44
C LEU A 121 22.15 4.62 7.19
N THR A 122 22.06 3.30 7.29
CA THR A 122 23.08 2.43 7.89
C THR A 122 23.21 1.13 7.09
N SER A 123 24.06 0.21 7.52
CA SER A 123 24.18 -1.11 6.88
C SER A 123 22.89 -1.94 6.91
N HIS A 124 21.99 -1.67 7.84
CA HIS A 124 20.74 -2.42 8.03
C HIS A 124 19.47 -1.58 7.91
N LEU A 125 19.60 -0.26 7.87
CA LEU A 125 18.44 0.64 7.87
C LEU A 125 18.45 1.52 6.64
N ASN A 126 17.37 1.46 5.88
CA ASN A 126 17.14 2.24 4.67
C ASN A 126 15.92 3.13 4.81
N LEU A 127 15.96 4.27 4.16
CA LEU A 127 14.83 5.16 3.94
C LEU A 127 14.44 5.09 2.46
N GLU A 128 13.19 4.72 2.20
CA GLU A 128 12.68 4.57 0.83
C GLU A 128 11.68 5.68 0.52
N PHE A 129 11.84 6.28 -0.65
CA PHE A 129 10.91 7.25 -1.23
C PHE A 129 10.35 6.68 -2.51
N GLY A 130 9.06 6.85 -2.74
CA GLY A 130 8.46 6.36 -3.97
C GLY A 130 7.06 6.86 -4.20
N THR A 131 6.61 6.66 -5.42
CA THR A 131 5.25 6.95 -5.85
C THR A 131 4.87 6.06 -7.02
N GLY A 132 3.59 5.96 -7.31
CA GLY A 132 3.11 5.19 -8.43
C GLY A 132 1.65 5.43 -8.76
N PHE A 133 1.17 4.65 -9.69
CA PHE A 133 -0.22 4.61 -10.09
C PHE A 133 -0.69 3.17 -10.11
N TRP A 134 -1.95 2.95 -9.73
CA TRP A 134 -2.58 1.68 -9.92
C TRP A 134 -3.93 1.82 -10.60
N SER A 135 -4.28 0.83 -11.37
CA SER A 135 -5.49 0.79 -12.18
C SER A 135 -6.11 -0.60 -12.14
N GLY A 136 -7.40 -0.64 -12.27
CA GLY A 136 -8.12 -1.90 -12.23
C GLY A 136 -9.62 -1.74 -12.24
N VAL A 137 -10.27 -2.67 -11.57
CA VAL A 137 -11.71 -2.78 -11.49
C VAL A 137 -12.14 -2.65 -10.04
N SER A 138 -13.16 -1.82 -9.80
CA SER A 138 -13.85 -1.69 -8.52
C SER A 138 -15.28 -2.21 -8.67
N LEU A 139 -15.66 -3.12 -7.79
CA LEU A 139 -17.04 -3.52 -7.54
C LEU A 139 -17.51 -2.72 -6.34
N TYR A 140 -18.50 -1.87 -6.50
CA TYR A 140 -18.90 -0.93 -5.46
C TYR A 140 -20.39 -1.00 -5.15
N ARG A 141 -20.71 -0.60 -3.91
CA ARG A 141 -22.06 -0.32 -3.43
C ARG A 141 -22.04 0.98 -2.66
N THR A 142 -23.00 1.85 -2.98
CA THR A 142 -23.16 3.15 -2.32
C THR A 142 -24.42 3.13 -1.46
N TYR A 143 -24.28 3.61 -0.23
CA TYR A 143 -25.34 3.75 0.74
C TYR A 143 -25.61 5.22 1.05
N SER A 144 -26.85 5.55 1.38
CA SER A 144 -27.26 6.93 1.71
C SER A 144 -26.58 7.50 2.95
N CYS A 145 -26.18 6.66 3.88
CA CYS A 145 -25.34 6.98 5.03
C CYS A 145 -24.67 5.71 5.59
N PRO A 146 -23.62 5.82 6.42
CA PRO A 146 -22.91 4.66 6.96
C PRO A 146 -23.75 3.66 7.73
N LYS A 147 -24.86 4.10 8.36
CA LYS A 147 -25.77 3.27 9.18
C LYS A 147 -27.13 2.98 8.52
N CYS A 148 -27.46 3.60 7.39
CA CYS A 148 -28.82 3.54 6.85
C CYS A 148 -29.20 2.24 6.16
N GLY A 149 -28.25 1.44 5.72
CA GLY A 149 -28.48 0.17 5.02
C GLY A 149 -29.22 0.28 3.68
N LYS A 150 -29.65 1.49 3.27
CA LYS A 150 -30.33 1.73 2.00
C LYS A 150 -29.33 1.91 0.88
N THR A 151 -29.23 0.92 0.01
CA THR A 151 -28.41 0.99 -1.21
C THR A 151 -28.99 2.02 -2.17
N ILE A 152 -28.17 2.98 -2.61
CA ILE A 152 -28.53 3.99 -3.61
C ILE A 152 -28.08 3.53 -4.99
N ASP A 153 -26.83 3.01 -5.07
CA ASP A 153 -26.21 2.60 -6.32
C ASP A 153 -25.29 1.40 -6.11
N HIS A 154 -25.09 0.62 -7.14
CA HIS A 154 -24.15 -0.49 -7.15
C HIS A 154 -23.69 -0.76 -8.58
N GLY A 155 -22.47 -1.24 -8.72
CA GLY A 155 -21.99 -1.55 -10.05
C GLY A 155 -20.51 -1.90 -10.11
N ARG A 156 -20.00 -1.76 -11.31
CA ARG A 156 -18.59 -1.98 -11.63
C ARG A 156 -18.05 -0.75 -12.32
N LYS A 157 -16.93 -0.24 -11.82
CA LYS A 157 -16.20 0.90 -12.43
C LYS A 157 -14.73 0.57 -12.63
N TYR A 158 -14.15 1.14 -13.70
CA TYR A 158 -12.70 1.15 -13.85
C TYR A 158 -12.14 2.35 -13.11
N PHE A 159 -10.96 2.20 -12.57
CA PHE A 159 -10.27 3.29 -11.88
C PHE A 159 -8.81 3.39 -12.32
N LEU A 160 -8.27 4.59 -12.25
CA LEU A 160 -6.85 4.91 -12.30
C LEU A 160 -6.59 5.89 -11.18
N LEU A 161 -5.83 5.48 -10.19
CA LEU A 161 -5.57 6.29 -9.01
C LEU A 161 -4.06 6.49 -8.86
N PRO A 162 -3.61 7.71 -8.50
CA PRO A 162 -2.30 7.87 -7.91
C PRO A 162 -2.27 7.07 -6.62
N ASP A 163 -1.20 6.34 -6.41
CA ASP A 163 -1.08 5.44 -5.27
C ASP A 163 0.32 5.53 -4.68
N ASP A 164 0.40 5.26 -3.39
CA ASP A 164 1.65 5.16 -2.66
C ASP A 164 2.58 6.37 -2.84
N LEU A 165 2.17 7.53 -2.36
CA LEU A 165 3.21 8.45 -1.89
C LEU A 165 3.86 7.76 -0.70
N MET A 166 5.09 7.28 -0.89
CA MET A 166 5.76 6.40 0.04
C MET A 166 6.96 7.09 0.66
N ILE A 167 6.98 7.15 1.97
CA ILE A 167 8.17 7.41 2.79
C ILE A 167 8.26 6.24 3.77
N SER A 168 9.08 5.25 3.44
CA SER A 168 9.15 4.01 4.20
C SER A 168 10.47 3.85 4.89
N LEU A 169 10.41 3.33 6.11
CA LEU A 169 11.58 2.86 6.84
C LEU A 169 11.70 1.35 6.62
N ALA A 170 12.86 0.92 6.13
CA ALA A 170 13.11 -0.47 5.78
C ALA A 170 14.32 -1.01 6.57
N TYR A 171 14.12 -2.13 7.25
CA TYR A 171 15.19 -2.86 7.90
C TYR A 171 15.62 -4.04 7.03
N VAL A 172 16.91 -4.16 6.77
CA VAL A 172 17.52 -5.16 5.89
C VAL A 172 18.35 -6.16 6.69
N PHE A 173 18.01 -7.44 6.54
CA PHE A 173 18.64 -8.57 7.24
C PHE A 173 19.73 -9.23 6.41
#